data_f5c44f2cf4172281fef97c96d85d1eca
#
_entry.id   f5c44f2cf4172281fef97c96d85d1eca
#
_cell.length_a   1.000
_cell.length_b   1.000
_cell.length_c   1.000
_cell.angle_alpha   90.00
_cell.angle_beta   90.00
_cell.angle_gamma   90.00
#
_symmetry.space_group_name_H-M   'P 1'
#
loop_
_entity.id
_entity.type
_entity.pdbx_description
1 polymer ?
#
loop_
_entity_poly.entity_id
_entity_poly.type
_entity_poly.pdbx_seq_one_letter_code
_entity_poly.pdbx_strand_id
1 'polypeptide(L)'
;MQYRFKDAEIGVDSPFKEDKLGREKYANILTNIIAHDHEGCVISLSGAWGAGKTTFVKMWKQMLKNKGYKTIYYNAWESDFVEDPLVAMIAEVGELSQEEKFKDLFASVIANAGKITLAATPKIVKHIVEKHIGSDAADCISDMLEEGASALKEQIDKYYEERKSLTSFRAQLKGLVDQLTEQPLIFFVDELDRCNPHHAVKVLERVKHLFSIPNIIFILSVDKQQLSNSIRGYFGSDRIDAEEYLRRFIDIEYFLPEPNYDYYIKYLCDDLNFKGFFFGNNSDMPSSAYSFFEEFVRSLAGCKKLTLRQMQKLLVSVRLVYCSLNTNREELPGLILLLLYIRSYHLGLYEDIVNHQLTRQKLVSELDRILPNSLFVRKKYSEYDVPIILFPFCDLLVYYMTTDSYSTESKLWKVDESDTSKLNVFFTSEHFTPEDIARYAKSLRRGSSPRLSYVTNFIELSEELRLED
;
A
#
# COMPACT_ATOMS: atom_id res chain seq x y z
N MET A 1 -21.74 -3.12 7.58
CA MET A 1 -20.35 -3.48 7.86
C MET A 1 -19.53 -3.06 6.65
N GLN A 2 -18.47 -2.29 6.82
CA GLN A 2 -17.66 -1.85 5.70
C GLN A 2 -16.44 -2.77 5.58
N TYR A 3 -16.43 -3.64 4.58
CA TYR A 3 -15.29 -4.50 4.24
C TYR A 3 -14.31 -3.81 3.26
N ARG A 4 -14.73 -2.71 2.63
CA ARG A 4 -13.85 -1.81 1.88
C ARG A 4 -13.38 -0.72 2.83
N PHE A 5 -12.09 -0.68 3.08
CA PHE A 5 -11.50 0.49 3.71
C PHE A 5 -11.65 1.67 2.76
N LYS A 6 -12.28 2.72 3.23
CA LYS A 6 -12.29 3.99 2.51
C LYS A 6 -10.87 4.51 2.44
N ASP A 7 -10.52 5.13 1.33
CA ASP A 7 -9.34 5.99 1.29
C ASP A 7 -9.43 6.98 2.47
N ALA A 8 -8.28 7.27 3.09
CA ALA A 8 -8.25 8.18 4.22
C ALA A 8 -8.85 9.53 3.81
N GLU A 9 -9.89 9.98 4.51
CA GLU A 9 -10.46 11.30 4.32
C GLU A 9 -9.45 12.33 4.83
N ILE A 10 -8.95 13.17 3.92
CA ILE A 10 -7.93 14.16 4.25
C ILE A 10 -8.63 15.45 4.66
N GLY A 11 -8.57 15.77 5.94
CA GLY A 11 -9.11 17.01 6.48
C GLY A 11 -8.38 18.24 5.90
N VAL A 12 -9.14 19.27 5.53
CA VAL A 12 -8.58 20.49 4.95
C VAL A 12 -7.68 21.19 5.97
N ASP A 13 -8.17 21.43 7.19
CA ASP A 13 -7.44 22.18 8.21
C ASP A 13 -6.30 21.37 8.89
N SER A 14 -6.46 20.07 8.95
CA SER A 14 -5.55 19.16 9.64
C SER A 14 -5.29 17.91 8.81
N PRO A 15 -4.51 18.00 7.74
CA PRO A 15 -4.35 16.90 6.75
C PRO A 15 -3.73 15.63 7.32
N PHE A 16 -2.95 15.72 8.39
CA PHE A 16 -2.32 14.59 9.07
C PHE A 16 -3.08 14.10 10.31
N LYS A 17 -4.30 14.61 10.59
CA LYS A 17 -5.11 14.13 11.72
C LYS A 17 -5.34 12.61 11.68
N GLU A 18 -5.53 12.05 10.50
CA GLU A 18 -5.74 10.63 10.27
C GLU A 18 -4.44 9.89 9.89
N ASP A 19 -3.27 10.48 10.18
CA ASP A 19 -1.97 9.84 9.95
C ASP A 19 -1.71 8.73 10.97
N LYS A 20 -2.06 7.52 10.59
CA LYS A 20 -1.87 6.30 11.40
C LYS A 20 -0.42 5.76 11.37
N LEU A 21 0.47 6.43 10.62
CA LEU A 21 1.85 5.98 10.41
C LEU A 21 2.89 6.93 11.02
N GLY A 22 2.45 8.07 11.57
CA GLY A 22 3.33 9.09 12.17
C GLY A 22 4.27 9.76 11.16
N ARG A 23 3.74 10.06 9.96
CA ARG A 23 4.54 10.54 8.81
C ARG A 23 4.57 12.05 8.63
N GLU A 24 3.80 12.81 9.39
CA GLU A 24 3.77 14.28 9.33
C GLU A 24 5.18 14.89 9.43
N LYS A 25 6.05 14.34 10.28
CA LYS A 25 7.43 14.78 10.42
C LYS A 25 8.23 14.70 9.12
N TYR A 26 8.00 13.70 8.29
CA TYR A 26 8.67 13.55 7.00
C TYR A 26 8.14 14.53 5.96
N ALA A 27 6.84 14.82 5.99
CA ALA A 27 6.25 15.88 5.17
C ALA A 27 6.84 17.25 5.52
N ASN A 28 7.08 17.53 6.80
CA ASN A 28 7.75 18.78 7.24
C ASN A 28 9.22 18.84 6.76
N ILE A 29 9.97 17.73 6.85
CA ILE A 29 11.36 17.67 6.34
C ILE A 29 11.37 17.94 4.83
N LEU A 30 10.54 17.26 4.06
CA LEU A 30 10.45 17.45 2.61
C LEU A 30 9.99 18.87 2.26
N THR A 31 9.06 19.46 3.02
CA THR A 31 8.64 20.85 2.85
C THR A 31 9.79 21.81 3.04
N ASN A 32 10.66 21.58 4.03
CA ASN A 32 11.84 22.41 4.22
C ASN A 32 12.86 22.28 3.08
N ILE A 33 12.99 21.07 2.49
CA ILE A 33 13.87 20.87 1.33
C ILE A 33 13.35 21.68 0.14
N ILE A 34 12.07 21.54 -0.20
CA ILE A 34 11.48 22.24 -1.36
C ILE A 34 11.41 23.76 -1.19
N ALA A 35 11.31 24.26 0.06
CA ALA A 35 11.25 25.70 0.34
C ALA A 35 12.51 26.46 -0.05
N HIS A 36 13.65 25.78 -0.21
CA HIS A 36 14.93 26.37 -0.53
C HIS A 36 15.36 26.12 -1.98
N ASP A 37 14.56 25.41 -2.76
CA ASP A 37 14.85 25.11 -4.16
C ASP A 37 13.97 25.97 -5.08
N HIS A 38 14.61 26.91 -5.78
CA HIS A 38 14.01 27.76 -6.81
C HIS A 38 14.51 27.41 -8.23
N GLU A 39 15.49 26.52 -8.35
CA GLU A 39 16.03 26.07 -9.63
C GLU A 39 15.12 25.06 -10.31
N GLY A 40 14.30 24.37 -9.50
CA GLY A 40 13.46 23.26 -9.94
C GLY A 40 14.21 21.94 -9.95
N CYS A 41 13.63 20.91 -9.37
CA CYS A 41 14.22 19.58 -9.28
C CYS A 41 13.17 18.49 -9.37
N VAL A 42 13.65 17.25 -9.53
CA VAL A 42 12.85 16.03 -9.50
C VAL A 42 13.23 15.22 -8.27
N ILE A 43 12.30 15.10 -7.34
CA ILE A 43 12.44 14.32 -6.10
C ILE A 43 11.68 13.01 -6.26
N SER A 44 12.36 11.88 -6.10
CA SER A 44 11.73 10.58 -6.01
C SER A 44 11.34 10.29 -4.55
N LEU A 45 10.06 10.07 -4.32
CA LEU A 45 9.53 9.55 -3.06
C LEU A 45 9.37 8.02 -3.19
N SER A 46 10.41 7.29 -2.82
CA SER A 46 10.49 5.84 -2.99
C SER A 46 9.91 5.07 -1.80
N GLY A 47 9.19 4.00 -2.09
CA GLY A 47 8.69 3.06 -1.10
C GLY A 47 8.00 1.88 -1.78
N ALA A 48 7.95 0.72 -1.13
CA ALA A 48 7.34 -0.49 -1.67
C ALA A 48 5.83 -0.31 -1.94
N TRP A 49 5.27 -1.15 -2.81
CA TRP A 49 3.82 -1.18 -3.01
C TRP A 49 3.08 -1.48 -1.70
N GLY A 50 2.01 -0.75 -1.44
CA GLY A 50 1.25 -0.89 -0.21
C GLY A 50 1.89 -0.23 1.02
N ALA A 51 2.99 0.51 0.87
CA ALA A 51 3.60 1.28 1.96
C ALA A 51 2.85 2.56 2.34
N GLY A 52 1.76 2.90 1.66
CA GLY A 52 0.96 4.11 1.94
C GLY A 52 1.53 5.39 1.33
N LYS A 53 2.27 5.30 0.20
CA LYS A 53 2.80 6.47 -0.53
C LYS A 53 1.71 7.43 -0.97
N THR A 54 0.70 6.94 -1.68
CA THR A 54 -0.42 7.74 -2.20
C THR A 54 -1.15 8.53 -1.10
N THR A 55 -1.43 7.88 0.05
CA THR A 55 -2.05 8.55 1.20
C THR A 55 -1.16 9.65 1.75
N PHE A 56 0.14 9.38 1.90
CA PHE A 56 1.12 10.37 2.34
C PHE A 56 1.20 11.56 1.38
N VAL A 57 1.29 11.31 0.08
CA VAL A 57 1.30 12.36 -0.96
C VAL A 57 0.06 13.24 -0.89
N LYS A 58 -1.12 12.64 -0.78
CA LYS A 58 -2.39 13.38 -0.67
C LYS A 58 -2.43 14.25 0.60
N MET A 59 -1.98 13.72 1.76
CA MET A 59 -1.87 14.48 3.02
C MET A 59 -0.85 15.62 2.88
N TRP A 60 0.34 15.35 2.32
CA TRP A 60 1.37 16.34 2.13
C TRP A 60 0.95 17.43 1.13
N LYS A 61 0.32 17.06 0.02
CA LYS A 61 -0.29 18.01 -0.93
C LYS A 61 -1.24 18.98 -0.23
N GLN A 62 -2.14 18.49 0.64
CA GLN A 62 -3.05 19.35 1.38
C GLN A 62 -2.31 20.26 2.38
N MET A 63 -1.29 19.74 3.06
CA MET A 63 -0.45 20.54 3.96
C MET A 63 0.27 21.67 3.20
N LEU A 64 0.78 21.40 2.01
CA LEU A 64 1.42 22.40 1.15
C LEU A 64 0.42 23.46 0.70
N LYS A 65 -0.80 23.06 0.29
CA LYS A 65 -1.88 24.03 -0.02
C LYS A 65 -2.18 24.97 1.15
N ASN A 66 -2.23 24.42 2.36
CA ASN A 66 -2.47 25.23 3.57
C ASN A 66 -1.32 26.20 3.86
N LYS A 67 -0.09 25.90 3.40
CA LYS A 67 1.09 26.78 3.46
C LYS A 67 1.20 27.75 2.27
N GLY A 68 0.21 27.77 1.38
CA GLY A 68 0.14 28.68 0.23
C GLY A 68 0.80 28.18 -1.05
N TYR A 69 1.38 26.97 -1.07
CA TYR A 69 1.94 26.40 -2.28
C TYR A 69 0.84 26.06 -3.30
N LYS A 70 1.11 26.30 -4.58
CA LYS A 70 0.33 25.74 -5.67
C LYS A 70 0.78 24.30 -5.91
N THR A 71 -0.20 23.39 -6.01
CA THR A 71 0.10 21.96 -6.12
C THR A 71 -0.75 21.30 -7.20
N ILE A 72 -0.14 20.47 -8.03
CA ILE A 72 -0.78 19.62 -9.03
C ILE A 72 -0.66 18.17 -8.59
N TYR A 73 -1.65 17.36 -8.91
CA TYR A 73 -1.61 15.92 -8.68
C TYR A 73 -2.02 15.18 -9.94
N TYR A 74 -1.07 14.47 -10.50
CA TYR A 74 -1.22 13.66 -11.69
C TYR A 74 -1.09 12.18 -11.33
N ASN A 75 -2.18 11.43 -11.49
CA ASN A 75 -2.14 9.97 -11.39
C ASN A 75 -1.78 9.40 -12.76
N ALA A 76 -0.54 8.94 -12.91
CA ALA A 76 -0.03 8.45 -14.17
C ALA A 76 -0.74 7.18 -14.63
N TRP A 77 -1.17 6.32 -13.69
CA TRP A 77 -1.86 5.07 -14.02
C TRP A 77 -3.30 5.30 -14.50
N GLU A 78 -4.03 6.25 -13.91
CA GLU A 78 -5.37 6.60 -14.35
C GLU A 78 -5.38 7.19 -15.76
N SER A 79 -4.26 7.76 -16.21
CA SER A 79 -4.09 8.36 -17.54
C SER A 79 -3.24 7.53 -18.50
N ASP A 80 -2.92 6.28 -18.17
CA ASP A 80 -2.08 5.38 -18.98
C ASP A 80 -2.68 5.04 -20.37
N PHE A 81 -3.97 5.26 -20.55
CA PHE A 81 -4.66 5.12 -21.83
C PHE A 81 -4.39 6.27 -22.81
N VAL A 82 -3.81 7.38 -22.35
CA VAL A 82 -3.48 8.53 -23.20
C VAL A 82 -2.16 8.27 -23.91
N GLU A 83 -2.15 8.44 -25.23
CA GLU A 83 -0.98 8.13 -26.06
C GLU A 83 0.25 8.97 -25.71
N ASP A 84 0.08 10.27 -25.43
CA ASP A 84 1.15 11.15 -24.96
C ASP A 84 0.81 11.75 -23.58
N PRO A 85 1.58 11.42 -22.54
CA PRO A 85 1.32 11.91 -21.18
C PRO A 85 1.37 13.45 -21.06
N LEU A 86 2.02 14.16 -22.00
CA LEU A 86 2.06 15.61 -22.01
C LEU A 86 0.64 16.21 -22.00
N VAL A 87 -0.28 15.60 -22.76
CA VAL A 87 -1.67 16.08 -22.85
C VAL A 87 -2.36 16.04 -21.49
N ALA A 88 -2.24 14.93 -20.78
CA ALA A 88 -2.83 14.78 -19.46
C ALA A 88 -2.16 15.71 -18.42
N MET A 89 -0.82 15.81 -18.44
CA MET A 89 -0.09 16.69 -17.53
C MET A 89 -0.47 18.17 -17.71
N ILE A 90 -0.69 18.62 -18.95
CA ILE A 90 -1.14 19.99 -19.25
C ILE A 90 -2.59 20.20 -18.79
N ALA A 91 -3.45 19.20 -18.95
CA ALA A 91 -4.81 19.31 -18.45
C ALA A 91 -4.83 19.55 -16.92
N GLU A 92 -3.94 18.89 -16.16
CA GLU A 92 -3.78 19.14 -14.73
C GLU A 92 -3.26 20.56 -14.42
N VAL A 93 -2.36 21.10 -15.25
CA VAL A 93 -1.91 22.51 -15.13
C VAL A 93 -3.09 23.46 -15.37
N GLY A 94 -3.99 23.14 -16.29
CA GLY A 94 -5.20 23.92 -16.60
C GLY A 94 -6.10 24.13 -15.40
N GLU A 95 -6.14 23.18 -14.48
CA GLU A 95 -6.95 23.31 -13.27
C GLU A 95 -6.50 24.46 -12.34
N LEU A 96 -5.22 24.84 -12.40
CA LEU A 96 -4.68 26.00 -11.67
C LEU A 96 -4.96 27.34 -12.38
N SER A 97 -5.25 27.28 -13.69
CA SER A 97 -5.36 28.44 -14.57
C SER A 97 -6.80 28.92 -14.79
N GLN A 98 -7.73 28.56 -13.92
CA GLN A 98 -9.17 28.88 -14.08
C GLN A 98 -9.50 30.37 -13.95
N GLU A 99 -8.57 31.18 -13.39
CA GLU A 99 -8.75 32.62 -13.31
C GLU A 99 -8.62 33.26 -14.72
N GLU A 100 -9.49 34.19 -15.07
CA GLU A 100 -9.57 34.86 -16.40
C GLU A 100 -8.21 35.37 -16.88
N LYS A 101 -7.42 35.96 -15.96
CA LYS A 101 -6.09 36.53 -16.27
C LYS A 101 -5.05 35.52 -16.78
N PHE A 102 -5.25 34.21 -16.55
CA PHE A 102 -4.30 33.17 -16.98
C PHE A 102 -4.76 32.43 -18.24
N LYS A 103 -5.97 32.65 -18.74
CA LYS A 103 -6.54 31.93 -19.88
C LYS A 103 -5.71 32.07 -21.14
N ASP A 104 -5.28 33.29 -21.49
CA ASP A 104 -4.48 33.52 -22.72
C ASP A 104 -3.10 32.86 -22.63
N LEU A 105 -2.46 32.95 -21.46
CA LEU A 105 -1.18 32.29 -21.26
C LEU A 105 -1.32 30.77 -21.36
N PHE A 106 -2.35 30.21 -20.74
CA PHE A 106 -2.62 28.79 -20.78
C PHE A 106 -2.99 28.31 -22.21
N ALA A 107 -3.77 29.09 -22.96
CA ALA A 107 -4.04 28.85 -24.37
C ALA A 107 -2.75 28.71 -25.19
N SER A 108 -1.82 29.61 -24.95
CA SER A 108 -0.50 29.59 -25.60
C SER A 108 0.33 28.36 -25.22
N VAL A 109 0.28 27.92 -23.97
CA VAL A 109 0.93 26.66 -23.50
C VAL A 109 0.32 25.47 -24.24
N ILE A 110 -1.01 25.37 -24.32
CA ILE A 110 -1.71 24.29 -25.02
C ILE A 110 -1.36 24.26 -26.49
N ALA A 111 -1.39 25.42 -27.19
CA ALA A 111 -1.11 25.52 -28.62
C ALA A 111 0.31 25.02 -28.96
N ASN A 112 1.31 25.33 -28.13
CA ASN A 112 2.66 24.83 -28.33
C ASN A 112 2.83 23.36 -27.95
N ALA A 113 2.11 22.89 -26.93
CA ALA A 113 2.08 21.46 -26.59
C ALA A 113 1.48 20.63 -27.72
N GLY A 114 0.40 21.09 -28.34
CA GLY A 114 -0.23 20.44 -29.49
C GLY A 114 0.71 20.29 -30.69
N LYS A 115 1.66 21.20 -30.86
CA LYS A 115 2.72 21.10 -31.91
C LYS A 115 3.83 20.10 -31.56
N ILE A 116 4.01 19.80 -30.30
CA ILE A 116 5.03 18.87 -29.80
C ILE A 116 4.50 17.43 -29.84
N THR A 117 3.20 17.24 -29.62
CA THR A 117 2.57 15.92 -29.56
C THR A 117 2.04 15.52 -30.94
N LEU A 118 2.75 14.63 -31.60
CA LEU A 118 2.29 14.03 -32.88
C LEU A 118 0.95 13.28 -32.75
N ALA A 119 0.59 12.89 -31.55
CA ALA A 119 -0.59 12.11 -31.26
C ALA A 119 -1.77 12.93 -30.69
N ALA A 120 -1.59 14.20 -30.38
CA ALA A 120 -2.69 15.04 -29.95
C ALA A 120 -3.54 15.37 -31.18
N THR A 121 -4.59 14.57 -31.41
CA THR A 121 -5.57 14.90 -32.43
C THR A 121 -6.14 16.28 -32.11
N PRO A 122 -6.44 17.12 -33.13
CA PRO A 122 -7.04 18.44 -32.92
C PRO A 122 -8.26 18.41 -32.00
N LYS A 123 -9.01 17.30 -31.96
CA LYS A 123 -10.16 17.09 -31.09
C LYS A 123 -9.82 17.06 -29.60
N ILE A 124 -8.68 16.44 -29.19
CA ILE A 124 -8.27 16.36 -27.75
C ILE A 124 -7.81 17.75 -27.31
N VAL A 125 -7.01 18.43 -28.11
CA VAL A 125 -6.57 19.82 -27.83
C VAL A 125 -7.79 20.74 -27.73
N LYS A 126 -8.73 20.64 -28.67
CA LYS A 126 -9.97 21.41 -28.67
C LYS A 126 -10.78 21.18 -27.36
N HIS A 127 -10.95 19.95 -26.92
CA HIS A 127 -11.68 19.62 -25.70
C HIS A 127 -11.03 20.22 -24.44
N ILE A 128 -9.69 20.19 -24.33
CA ILE A 128 -8.98 20.79 -23.18
C ILE A 128 -9.15 22.31 -23.21
N VAL A 129 -9.07 22.94 -24.38
CA VAL A 129 -9.26 24.40 -24.55
C VAL A 129 -10.69 24.81 -24.23
N GLU A 130 -11.68 24.06 -24.73
CA GLU A 130 -13.11 24.32 -24.44
C GLU A 130 -13.38 24.25 -22.93
N LYS A 131 -12.81 23.26 -22.24
CA LYS A 131 -12.99 23.08 -20.80
C LYS A 131 -12.43 24.24 -19.96
N HIS A 132 -11.29 24.79 -20.34
CA HIS A 132 -10.53 25.75 -19.53
C HIS A 132 -10.55 27.19 -20.04
N ILE A 133 -10.82 27.45 -21.32
CA ILE A 133 -10.66 28.77 -21.95
C ILE A 133 -11.96 29.23 -22.63
N GLY A 134 -12.74 28.30 -23.22
CA GLY A 134 -13.98 28.59 -23.93
C GLY A 134 -13.95 28.19 -25.43
N SER A 135 -15.12 28.09 -26.05
CA SER A 135 -15.32 27.56 -27.41
C SER A 135 -14.61 28.36 -28.50
N ASP A 136 -14.62 29.69 -28.41
CA ASP A 136 -14.11 30.57 -29.46
C ASP A 136 -12.58 30.48 -29.63
N ALA A 137 -11.87 30.30 -28.55
CA ALA A 137 -10.41 30.06 -28.56
C ALA A 137 -10.06 28.66 -29.10
N ALA A 138 -10.93 27.68 -28.84
CA ALA A 138 -10.74 26.30 -29.29
C ALA A 138 -10.79 26.17 -30.84
N ASP A 139 -11.65 26.92 -31.51
CA ASP A 139 -11.76 26.90 -32.96
C ASP A 139 -10.53 27.54 -33.63
N CYS A 140 -10.04 28.68 -33.14
CA CYS A 140 -8.80 29.30 -33.62
C CYS A 140 -7.56 28.38 -33.50
N ILE A 141 -7.44 27.61 -32.41
CA ILE A 141 -6.32 26.69 -32.21
C ILE A 141 -6.45 25.45 -33.11
N SER A 142 -7.68 24.99 -33.38
CA SER A 142 -7.94 23.87 -34.29
C SER A 142 -7.50 24.18 -35.72
N ASP A 143 -7.82 25.36 -36.22
CA ASP A 143 -7.47 25.81 -37.56
C ASP A 143 -5.95 25.96 -37.77
N MET A 144 -5.22 26.36 -36.73
CA MET A 144 -3.75 26.41 -36.72
C MET A 144 -3.05 25.05 -36.83
N LEU A 145 -3.74 23.98 -36.46
CA LEU A 145 -3.17 22.62 -36.45
C LEU A 145 -3.41 21.82 -37.74
N GLU A 146 -4.30 22.29 -38.64
CA GLU A 146 -4.67 21.58 -39.89
C GLU A 146 -3.81 21.93 -41.11
N GLU A 147 -2.99 23.00 -41.07
CA GLU A 147 -2.16 23.40 -42.22
C GLU A 147 -0.74 22.79 -42.19
N GLY A 148 -0.50 21.76 -42.91
CA GLY A 148 0.85 21.37 -43.31
C GLY A 148 1.13 19.91 -43.61
N ALA A 149 1.42 19.60 -44.87
CA ALA A 149 2.19 18.39 -45.23
C ALA A 149 2.89 18.46 -46.58
N SER A 150 4.20 18.21 -46.66
CA SER A 150 4.97 17.63 -47.78
C SER A 150 6.45 17.25 -47.47
N ALA A 151 6.93 16.08 -48.01
CA ALA A 151 7.58 15.05 -47.21
C ALA A 151 9.07 15.05 -46.75
N LEU A 152 10.10 15.71 -47.25
CA LEU A 152 11.48 15.60 -46.70
C LEU A 152 12.07 16.94 -46.21
N LYS A 153 11.80 17.97 -46.95
CA LYS A 153 12.03 19.35 -46.52
C LYS A 153 11.20 19.64 -45.29
N GLU A 154 10.00 19.07 -45.26
CA GLU A 154 9.05 19.01 -44.18
C GLU A 154 9.59 18.34 -42.91
N GLN A 155 10.29 17.23 -42.98
CA GLN A 155 10.85 16.58 -41.77
C GLN A 155 11.91 17.44 -41.10
N ILE A 156 12.70 18.17 -41.90
CA ILE A 156 13.73 19.09 -41.37
C ILE A 156 13.07 20.36 -40.81
N ASP A 157 12.12 20.92 -41.54
CA ASP A 157 11.36 22.10 -41.09
C ASP A 157 10.51 21.76 -39.86
N LYS A 158 9.89 20.57 -39.85
CA LYS A 158 9.19 20.03 -38.70
C LYS A 158 10.11 19.87 -37.46
N TYR A 159 11.31 19.33 -37.63
CA TYR A 159 12.28 19.22 -36.55
C TYR A 159 12.63 20.60 -35.96
N TYR A 160 12.86 21.62 -36.82
CA TYR A 160 13.13 22.97 -36.33
C TYR A 160 11.90 23.62 -35.69
N GLU A 161 10.71 23.39 -36.21
CA GLU A 161 9.46 23.85 -35.60
C GLU A 161 9.17 23.18 -34.27
N GLU A 162 9.36 21.86 -34.15
CA GLU A 162 9.24 21.14 -32.89
C GLU A 162 10.25 21.68 -31.85
N ARG A 163 11.50 21.88 -32.24
CA ARG A 163 12.51 22.45 -31.35
C ARG A 163 12.19 23.88 -30.90
N LYS A 164 11.67 24.70 -31.81
CA LYS A 164 11.18 26.05 -31.50
C LYS A 164 9.97 26.01 -30.61
N SER A 165 9.05 25.09 -30.87
CA SER A 165 7.85 24.86 -30.03
C SER A 165 8.21 24.41 -28.63
N LEU A 166 9.19 23.52 -28.44
CA LEU A 166 9.74 23.14 -27.13
C LEU A 166 10.26 24.35 -26.34
N THR A 167 11.04 25.21 -27.00
CA THR A 167 11.60 26.41 -26.39
C THR A 167 10.50 27.40 -25.99
N SER A 168 9.53 27.60 -26.91
CA SER A 168 8.37 28.46 -26.67
C SER A 168 7.46 27.91 -25.56
N PHE A 169 7.21 26.60 -25.55
CA PHE A 169 6.44 25.92 -24.50
C PHE A 169 7.06 26.16 -23.12
N ARG A 170 8.38 25.93 -22.97
CA ARG A 170 9.09 26.15 -21.71
C ARG A 170 9.01 27.60 -21.24
N ALA A 171 9.20 28.54 -22.17
CA ALA A 171 9.13 29.96 -21.85
C ALA A 171 7.72 30.39 -21.39
N GLN A 172 6.70 29.89 -22.06
CA GLN A 172 5.30 30.20 -21.70
C GLN A 172 4.86 29.53 -20.43
N LEU A 173 5.23 28.25 -20.21
CA LEU A 173 4.95 27.55 -18.98
C LEU A 173 5.66 28.22 -17.80
N LYS A 174 6.92 28.65 -17.99
CA LYS A 174 7.62 29.43 -16.98
C LYS A 174 6.89 30.75 -16.69
N GLY A 175 6.49 31.50 -17.72
CA GLY A 175 5.72 32.73 -17.55
C GLY A 175 4.39 32.53 -16.84
N LEU A 176 3.72 31.41 -17.08
CA LEU A 176 2.50 31.04 -16.36
C LEU A 176 2.79 30.75 -14.87
N VAL A 177 3.81 29.95 -14.58
CA VAL A 177 4.19 29.58 -13.21
C VAL A 177 4.63 30.80 -12.41
N ASP A 178 5.45 31.67 -12.98
CA ASP A 178 5.93 32.91 -12.34
C ASP A 178 4.77 33.87 -12.00
N GLN A 179 3.64 33.82 -12.74
CA GLN A 179 2.45 34.62 -12.43
C GLN A 179 1.48 33.93 -11.46
N LEU A 180 1.50 32.59 -11.40
CA LEU A 180 0.62 31.81 -10.52
C LEU A 180 1.05 31.83 -9.07
N THR A 181 2.37 31.87 -8.83
CA THR A 181 2.93 31.70 -7.48
C THR A 181 4.34 32.28 -7.37
N GLU A 182 4.64 32.86 -6.20
CA GLU A 182 6.01 33.25 -5.83
C GLU A 182 6.83 32.07 -5.27
N GLN A 183 6.13 31.03 -4.77
CA GLN A 183 6.73 29.80 -4.27
C GLN A 183 6.82 28.77 -5.40
N PRO A 184 7.70 27.76 -5.30
CA PRO A 184 7.73 26.68 -6.28
C PRO A 184 6.37 26.00 -6.48
N LEU A 185 6.02 25.72 -7.73
CA LEU A 185 4.90 24.88 -8.09
C LEU A 185 5.28 23.41 -7.83
N ILE A 186 4.50 22.72 -7.03
CA ILE A 186 4.77 21.31 -6.70
C ILE A 186 3.90 20.41 -7.56
N PHE A 187 4.54 19.58 -8.37
CA PHE A 187 3.88 18.66 -9.30
C PHE A 187 4.07 17.22 -8.81
N PHE A 188 3.02 16.64 -8.22
CA PHE A 188 3.03 15.24 -7.81
C PHE A 188 2.68 14.34 -8.99
N VAL A 189 3.53 13.34 -9.25
CA VAL A 189 3.29 12.24 -10.20
C VAL A 189 3.21 10.96 -9.37
N ASP A 190 2.04 10.35 -9.29
CA ASP A 190 1.81 9.16 -8.49
C ASP A 190 1.50 7.94 -9.37
N GLU A 191 1.77 6.76 -8.87
CA GLU A 191 1.48 5.47 -9.49
C GLU A 191 2.18 5.21 -10.85
N LEU A 192 3.29 5.92 -11.14
CA LEU A 192 4.06 5.76 -12.37
C LEU A 192 4.63 4.34 -12.53
N ASP A 193 4.94 3.68 -11.42
CA ASP A 193 5.46 2.32 -11.33
C ASP A 193 4.40 1.23 -11.65
N ARG A 194 3.13 1.61 -11.87
CA ARG A 194 2.03 0.72 -12.30
C ARG A 194 1.69 0.84 -13.77
N CYS A 195 2.21 1.86 -14.43
CA CYS A 195 1.91 2.14 -15.83
C CYS A 195 2.50 1.08 -16.77
N ASN A 196 1.93 1.00 -17.96
CA ASN A 196 2.59 0.38 -19.10
C ASN A 196 4.01 0.91 -19.22
N PRO A 197 5.03 0.05 -19.44
CA PRO A 197 6.44 0.46 -19.54
C PRO A 197 6.69 1.62 -20.50
N HIS A 198 6.01 1.62 -21.64
CA HIS A 198 6.13 2.67 -22.64
C HIS A 198 5.63 4.03 -22.11
N HIS A 199 4.49 4.04 -21.44
CA HIS A 199 3.93 5.25 -20.84
C HIS A 199 4.82 5.76 -19.69
N ALA A 200 5.31 4.87 -18.82
CA ALA A 200 6.18 5.25 -17.72
C ALA A 200 7.46 5.96 -18.19
N VAL A 201 8.12 5.41 -19.22
CA VAL A 201 9.32 6.05 -19.81
C VAL A 201 8.97 7.38 -20.46
N LYS A 202 7.86 7.48 -21.22
CA LYS A 202 7.42 8.74 -21.80
C LYS A 202 7.15 9.82 -20.74
N VAL A 203 6.52 9.49 -19.63
CA VAL A 203 6.31 10.44 -18.50
C VAL A 203 7.65 10.99 -18.00
N LEU A 204 8.63 10.11 -17.74
CA LEU A 204 9.96 10.53 -17.30
C LEU A 204 10.64 11.46 -18.32
N GLU A 205 10.56 11.13 -19.62
CA GLU A 205 11.11 11.96 -20.68
C GLU A 205 10.41 13.33 -20.76
N ARG A 206 9.06 13.36 -20.62
CA ARG A 206 8.31 14.62 -20.59
C ARG A 206 8.68 15.48 -19.40
N VAL A 207 8.80 14.90 -18.20
CA VAL A 207 9.28 15.60 -17.00
C VAL A 207 10.64 16.23 -17.26
N LYS A 208 11.62 15.48 -17.78
CA LYS A 208 12.97 15.99 -18.01
C LYS A 208 13.05 17.03 -19.14
N HIS A 209 12.40 16.75 -20.26
CA HIS A 209 12.61 17.55 -21.46
C HIS A 209 11.67 18.75 -21.57
N LEU A 210 10.53 18.73 -20.95
CA LEU A 210 9.54 19.80 -21.06
C LEU A 210 9.40 20.63 -19.80
N PHE A 211 9.45 19.99 -18.64
CA PHE A 211 9.15 20.63 -17.37
C PHE A 211 10.40 20.96 -16.52
N SER A 212 11.63 20.73 -17.02
CA SER A 212 12.85 21.21 -16.35
C SER A 212 12.98 22.73 -16.50
N ILE A 213 12.16 23.44 -15.77
CA ILE A 213 12.14 24.92 -15.70
C ILE A 213 12.20 25.36 -14.24
N PRO A 214 12.79 26.53 -13.96
CA PRO A 214 12.82 27.07 -12.59
C PRO A 214 11.41 27.15 -11.98
N ASN A 215 11.36 27.07 -10.66
CA ASN A 215 10.13 27.12 -9.86
C ASN A 215 9.12 25.98 -10.09
N ILE A 216 9.50 24.86 -10.72
CA ILE A 216 8.70 23.65 -10.73
C ILE A 216 9.46 22.50 -10.07
N ILE A 217 8.90 21.90 -9.05
CA ILE A 217 9.44 20.73 -8.35
C ILE A 217 8.53 19.54 -8.61
N PHE A 218 9.10 18.46 -9.17
CA PHE A 218 8.40 17.20 -9.36
C PHE A 218 8.63 16.27 -8.19
N ILE A 219 7.54 15.67 -7.72
CA ILE A 219 7.57 14.61 -6.70
C ILE A 219 7.08 13.32 -7.35
N LEU A 220 7.99 12.41 -7.66
CA LEU A 220 7.67 11.10 -8.22
C LEU A 220 7.43 10.10 -7.10
N SER A 221 6.16 9.76 -6.85
CA SER A 221 5.78 8.77 -5.84
C SER A 221 5.79 7.37 -6.46
N VAL A 222 6.87 6.62 -6.27
CA VAL A 222 7.13 5.38 -6.99
C VAL A 222 7.68 4.26 -6.11
N ASP A 223 7.51 3.03 -6.54
CA ASP A 223 8.35 1.90 -6.17
C ASP A 223 9.50 1.82 -7.19
N LYS A 224 10.71 2.24 -6.78
CA LYS A 224 11.86 2.32 -7.67
C LYS A 224 12.20 0.97 -8.30
N GLN A 225 12.00 -0.14 -7.57
CA GLN A 225 12.28 -1.47 -8.09
C GLN A 225 11.30 -1.83 -9.22
N GLN A 226 10.01 -1.54 -9.05
CA GLN A 226 9.00 -1.80 -10.07
C GLN A 226 9.19 -0.87 -11.29
N LEU A 227 9.48 0.40 -11.06
CA LEU A 227 9.80 1.33 -12.14
C LEU A 227 11.05 0.89 -12.92
N SER A 228 12.07 0.38 -12.25
CA SER A 228 13.25 -0.21 -12.89
C SER A 228 12.88 -1.43 -13.76
N ASN A 229 11.95 -2.27 -13.29
CA ASN A 229 11.44 -3.39 -14.09
C ASN A 229 10.69 -2.91 -15.34
N SER A 230 9.88 -1.85 -15.23
CA SER A 230 9.20 -1.23 -16.37
C SER A 230 10.20 -0.70 -17.40
N ILE A 231 11.30 -0.08 -16.97
CA ILE A 231 12.38 0.38 -17.87
C ILE A 231 13.03 -0.80 -18.59
N ARG A 232 13.36 -1.89 -17.89
CA ARG A 232 13.89 -3.11 -18.52
C ARG A 232 12.92 -3.68 -19.56
N GLY A 233 11.63 -3.72 -19.22
CA GLY A 233 10.56 -4.15 -20.12
C GLY A 233 10.46 -3.25 -21.37
N TYR A 234 10.57 -1.94 -21.22
CA TYR A 234 10.56 -0.99 -22.33
C TYR A 234 11.68 -1.24 -23.33
N PHE A 235 12.90 -1.45 -22.84
CA PHE A 235 14.07 -1.72 -23.69
C PHE A 235 14.20 -3.19 -24.11
N GLY A 236 13.38 -4.10 -23.58
CA GLY A 236 13.41 -5.53 -23.91
C GLY A 236 14.71 -6.24 -23.48
N SER A 237 15.39 -5.75 -22.43
CA SER A 237 16.67 -6.30 -22.00
C SER A 237 16.86 -6.20 -20.49
N ASP A 238 17.15 -7.35 -19.85
CA ASP A 238 17.51 -7.40 -18.43
C ASP A 238 18.91 -6.85 -18.13
N ARG A 239 19.74 -6.65 -19.17
CA ARG A 239 21.11 -6.15 -19.02
C ARG A 239 21.20 -4.65 -18.90
N ILE A 240 20.11 -3.92 -19.12
CA ILE A 240 20.13 -2.47 -18.98
C ILE A 240 20.23 -2.09 -17.51
N ASP A 241 21.12 -1.17 -17.21
CA ASP A 241 21.17 -0.55 -15.89
C ASP A 241 20.03 0.48 -15.74
N ALA A 242 18.88 -0.03 -15.30
CA ALA A 242 17.68 0.78 -15.11
C ALA A 242 17.85 1.80 -14.00
N GLU A 243 18.69 1.53 -13.00
CA GLU A 243 18.95 2.49 -11.92
C GLU A 243 19.78 3.66 -12.41
N GLU A 244 20.82 3.39 -13.21
CA GLU A 244 21.61 4.45 -13.85
C GLU A 244 20.76 5.24 -14.87
N TYR A 245 19.83 4.58 -15.54
CA TYR A 245 18.87 5.27 -16.41
C TYR A 245 17.97 6.22 -15.59
N LEU A 246 17.44 5.80 -14.46
CA LEU A 246 16.61 6.64 -13.57
C LEU A 246 17.36 7.84 -12.99
N ARG A 247 18.65 7.71 -12.69
CA ARG A 247 19.49 8.82 -12.20
C ARG A 247 19.56 10.01 -13.15
N ARG A 248 19.23 9.82 -14.44
CA ARG A 248 19.15 10.92 -15.40
C ARG A 248 17.92 11.79 -15.24
N PHE A 249 16.91 11.29 -14.52
CA PHE A 249 15.63 11.97 -14.33
C PHE A 249 15.39 12.42 -12.90
N ILE A 250 16.04 11.82 -11.93
CA ILE A 250 15.84 12.03 -10.50
C ILE A 250 17.07 12.74 -9.94
N ASP A 251 16.86 13.93 -9.38
CA ASP A 251 17.93 14.73 -8.75
C ASP A 251 18.11 14.35 -7.27
N ILE A 252 17.00 14.07 -6.57
CA ILE A 252 17.01 13.73 -5.15
C ILE A 252 16.19 12.44 -4.94
N GLU A 253 16.79 11.45 -4.28
CA GLU A 253 16.07 10.26 -3.84
C GLU A 253 15.74 10.35 -2.36
N TYR A 254 14.45 10.30 -2.04
CA TYR A 254 13.96 10.21 -0.68
C TYR A 254 13.24 8.89 -0.46
N PHE A 255 13.77 8.07 0.42
CA PHE A 255 13.12 6.81 0.81
C PHE A 255 12.13 7.09 1.94
N LEU A 256 10.85 6.85 1.67
CA LEU A 256 9.83 6.96 2.69
C LEU A 256 10.08 5.88 3.75
N PRO A 257 10.37 6.27 5.00
CA PRO A 257 10.68 5.30 6.05
C PRO A 257 9.59 4.27 6.22
N GLU A 258 9.98 3.05 6.62
CA GLU A 258 9.03 2.01 6.95
C GLU A 258 8.01 2.52 7.98
N PRO A 259 6.72 2.17 7.83
CA PRO A 259 5.70 2.63 8.73
C PRO A 259 5.93 2.11 10.15
N ASN A 260 5.55 2.90 11.14
CA ASN A 260 5.45 2.37 12.49
C ASN A 260 4.24 1.43 12.56
N TYR A 261 4.51 0.13 12.51
CA TYR A 261 3.47 -0.91 12.53
C TYR A 261 2.64 -0.89 13.82
N ASP A 262 3.18 -0.43 14.93
CA ASP A 262 2.48 -0.43 16.23
C ASP A 262 1.21 0.41 16.19
N TYR A 263 1.31 1.63 15.68
CA TYR A 263 0.14 2.50 15.52
C TYR A 263 -0.86 1.96 14.51
N TYR A 264 -0.36 1.44 13.39
CA TYR A 264 -1.22 0.93 12.34
C TYR A 264 -1.97 -0.33 12.74
N ILE A 265 -1.31 -1.28 13.41
CA ILE A 265 -1.94 -2.50 13.93
C ILE A 265 -3.01 -2.15 14.95
N LYS A 266 -2.68 -1.25 15.88
CA LYS A 266 -3.66 -0.78 16.87
C LYS A 266 -4.88 -0.16 16.19
N TYR A 267 -4.65 0.71 15.20
CA TYR A 267 -5.72 1.29 14.40
C TYR A 267 -6.57 0.21 13.73
N LEU A 268 -5.97 -0.76 13.04
CA LEU A 268 -6.71 -1.84 12.37
C LEU A 268 -7.50 -2.70 13.38
N CYS A 269 -6.92 -3.02 14.51
CA CYS A 269 -7.59 -3.80 15.55
C CYS A 269 -8.78 -3.04 16.16
N ASP A 270 -8.67 -1.72 16.33
CA ASP A 270 -9.75 -0.87 16.82
C ASP A 270 -10.84 -0.69 15.75
N ASP A 271 -10.48 -0.40 14.50
CA ASP A 271 -11.41 -0.20 13.38
C ASP A 271 -12.21 -1.47 13.04
N LEU A 272 -11.54 -2.61 13.06
CA LEU A 272 -12.17 -3.92 12.89
C LEU A 272 -12.89 -4.41 14.16
N ASN A 273 -12.88 -3.64 15.24
CA ASN A 273 -13.52 -3.95 16.52
C ASN A 273 -13.11 -5.32 17.10
N PHE A 274 -11.83 -5.67 17.01
CA PHE A 274 -11.35 -6.93 17.62
C PHE A 274 -11.59 -6.96 19.13
N LYS A 275 -11.48 -5.82 19.81
CA LYS A 275 -11.81 -5.73 21.24
C LYS A 275 -13.20 -6.30 21.54
N GLY A 276 -14.21 -6.01 20.71
CA GLY A 276 -15.56 -6.51 20.88
C GLY A 276 -15.65 -8.05 20.85
N PHE A 277 -14.73 -8.74 20.18
CA PHE A 277 -14.67 -10.20 20.14
C PHE A 277 -14.09 -10.81 21.42
N PHE A 278 -13.10 -10.12 22.00
CA PHE A 278 -12.45 -10.60 23.22
C PHE A 278 -13.21 -10.22 24.49
N PHE A 279 -13.94 -9.10 24.46
CA PHE A 279 -14.64 -8.61 25.65
C PHE A 279 -16.13 -8.95 25.64
N GLY A 280 -16.74 -9.24 24.47
CA GLY A 280 -18.18 -9.54 24.34
C GLY A 280 -19.05 -8.50 25.04
N ASN A 281 -20.16 -8.96 25.62
CA ASN A 281 -21.01 -8.16 26.54
C ASN A 281 -20.56 -8.25 28.01
N ASN A 282 -19.50 -9.00 28.31
CA ASN A 282 -18.96 -9.17 29.66
C ASN A 282 -17.67 -8.39 29.82
N SER A 283 -17.70 -7.36 30.66
CA SER A 283 -16.57 -6.52 31.03
C SER A 283 -15.46 -7.22 31.85
N ASP A 284 -15.62 -8.48 32.19
CA ASP A 284 -14.77 -9.22 33.15
C ASP A 284 -13.65 -10.05 32.48
N MET A 285 -13.40 -9.85 31.18
CA MET A 285 -12.35 -10.58 30.48
C MET A 285 -10.96 -10.05 30.75
N PRO A 286 -9.95 -10.95 30.85
CA PRO A 286 -8.57 -10.49 31.00
C PRO A 286 -8.16 -9.70 29.76
N SER A 287 -7.81 -8.44 29.94
CA SER A 287 -7.20 -7.57 28.89
C SER A 287 -5.98 -8.22 28.23
N SER A 288 -5.44 -9.25 28.85
CA SER A 288 -4.30 -10.03 28.40
C SER A 288 -4.51 -10.79 27.10
N ALA A 289 -5.68 -11.42 26.86
CA ALA A 289 -5.93 -12.20 25.64
C ALA A 289 -5.91 -11.32 24.38
N TYR A 290 -6.57 -10.15 24.44
CA TYR A 290 -6.52 -9.18 23.36
C TYR A 290 -5.10 -8.63 23.13
N SER A 291 -4.37 -8.33 24.21
CA SER A 291 -2.99 -7.84 24.11
C SER A 291 -2.06 -8.88 23.49
N PHE A 292 -2.27 -10.17 23.75
CA PHE A 292 -1.52 -11.25 23.12
C PHE A 292 -1.85 -11.40 21.63
N PHE A 293 -3.12 -11.29 21.27
CA PHE A 293 -3.52 -11.29 19.86
C PHE A 293 -2.88 -10.13 19.10
N GLU A 294 -2.92 -8.92 19.67
CA GLU A 294 -2.30 -7.73 19.06
C GLU A 294 -0.78 -7.91 18.91
N GLU A 295 -0.10 -8.49 19.91
CA GLU A 295 1.34 -8.78 19.86
C GLU A 295 1.65 -9.88 18.83
N PHE A 296 0.77 -10.87 18.69
CA PHE A 296 0.91 -11.90 17.67
C PHE A 296 0.82 -11.30 16.26
N VAL A 297 -0.17 -10.44 16.00
CA VAL A 297 -0.27 -9.69 14.73
C VAL A 297 1.00 -8.87 14.46
N ARG A 298 1.49 -8.16 15.48
CA ARG A 298 2.70 -7.31 15.40
C ARG A 298 3.94 -8.14 15.06
N SER A 299 4.11 -9.25 15.72
CA SER A 299 5.26 -10.14 15.51
C SER A 299 5.25 -10.77 14.11
N LEU A 300 4.08 -11.20 13.63
CA LEU A 300 3.92 -11.70 12.25
C LEU A 300 4.24 -10.63 11.21
N ALA A 301 3.69 -9.43 11.40
CA ALA A 301 3.91 -8.31 10.49
C ALA A 301 5.39 -7.95 10.35
N GLY A 302 6.10 -7.87 11.48
CA GLY A 302 7.52 -7.55 11.52
C GLY A 302 8.38 -8.61 10.85
N CYS A 303 8.10 -9.90 11.09
CA CYS A 303 8.90 -11.00 10.55
C CYS A 303 8.79 -11.17 9.04
N LYS A 304 7.60 -11.00 8.51
CA LYS A 304 7.34 -11.20 7.08
C LYS A 304 7.43 -9.91 6.27
N LYS A 305 7.72 -8.78 6.93
CA LYS A 305 7.70 -7.45 6.30
C LYS A 305 6.42 -7.22 5.51
N LEU A 306 5.28 -7.57 6.12
CA LEU A 306 3.97 -7.44 5.49
C LEU A 306 3.74 -5.97 5.12
N THR A 307 3.30 -5.73 3.89
CA THR A 307 2.83 -4.40 3.52
C THR A 307 1.56 -4.05 4.31
N LEU A 308 1.25 -2.76 4.45
CA LEU A 308 0.04 -2.30 5.13
C LEU A 308 -1.22 -2.95 4.54
N ARG A 309 -1.26 -3.08 3.20
CA ARG A 309 -2.37 -3.72 2.48
C ARG A 309 -2.49 -5.23 2.77
N GLN A 310 -1.36 -5.94 2.84
CA GLN A 310 -1.35 -7.37 3.19
C GLN A 310 -1.83 -7.59 4.62
N MET A 311 -1.36 -6.77 5.56
CA MET A 311 -1.77 -6.81 6.96
C MET A 311 -3.27 -6.52 7.11
N GLN A 312 -3.76 -5.51 6.42
CA GLN A 312 -5.17 -5.16 6.38
C GLN A 312 -6.02 -6.32 5.84
N LYS A 313 -5.63 -6.90 4.70
CA LYS A 313 -6.33 -8.06 4.13
C LYS A 313 -6.34 -9.24 5.10
N LEU A 314 -5.22 -9.54 5.74
CA LEU A 314 -5.10 -10.62 6.70
C LEU A 314 -6.09 -10.44 7.87
N LEU A 315 -6.10 -9.27 8.50
CA LEU A 315 -7.01 -9.00 9.63
C LEU A 315 -8.48 -8.94 9.23
N VAL A 316 -8.80 -8.40 8.06
CA VAL A 316 -10.17 -8.49 7.51
C VAL A 316 -10.60 -9.94 7.35
N SER A 317 -9.71 -10.83 6.86
CA SER A 317 -10.00 -12.25 6.72
C SER A 317 -10.25 -12.92 8.08
N VAL A 318 -9.39 -12.64 9.08
CA VAL A 318 -9.61 -13.14 10.44
C VAL A 318 -11.00 -12.74 10.94
N ARG A 319 -11.37 -11.46 10.75
CA ARG A 319 -12.69 -10.96 11.17
C ARG A 319 -13.84 -11.63 10.43
N LEU A 320 -13.75 -11.77 9.11
CA LEU A 320 -14.78 -12.40 8.29
C LEU A 320 -15.05 -13.84 8.72
N VAL A 321 -13.98 -14.62 8.84
CA VAL A 321 -14.07 -16.02 9.29
C VAL A 321 -14.67 -16.09 10.69
N TYR A 322 -14.17 -15.27 11.62
CA TYR A 322 -14.67 -15.26 13.01
C TYR A 322 -16.17 -14.91 13.09
N CYS A 323 -16.61 -13.89 12.37
CA CYS A 323 -18.02 -13.51 12.34
C CYS A 323 -18.91 -14.60 11.72
N SER A 324 -18.39 -15.33 10.73
CA SER A 324 -19.15 -16.41 10.06
C SER A 324 -19.32 -17.64 10.95
N LEU A 325 -18.42 -17.87 11.90
CA LEU A 325 -18.50 -18.99 12.83
C LEU A 325 -19.64 -18.87 13.84
N ASN A 326 -20.26 -17.68 13.96
CA ASN A 326 -21.37 -17.40 14.89
C ASN A 326 -21.11 -17.92 16.32
N THR A 327 -19.93 -17.66 16.83
CA THR A 327 -19.45 -18.10 18.15
C THR A 327 -18.74 -16.96 18.88
N ASN A 328 -18.72 -17.00 20.22
CA ASN A 328 -18.04 -16.01 21.05
C ASN A 328 -16.76 -16.59 21.70
N ARG A 329 -16.07 -17.48 21.01
CA ARG A 329 -14.86 -18.12 21.51
C ARG A 329 -13.64 -17.24 21.25
N GLU A 330 -12.94 -16.91 22.31
CA GLU A 330 -11.81 -15.95 22.33
C GLU A 330 -10.54 -16.49 21.72
N GLU A 331 -10.34 -17.82 21.76
CA GLU A 331 -9.19 -18.47 21.16
C GLU A 331 -9.21 -18.41 19.62
N LEU A 332 -10.38 -18.30 19.01
CA LEU A 332 -10.53 -18.40 17.57
C LEU A 332 -9.81 -17.32 16.75
N PRO A 333 -9.78 -16.04 17.12
CA PRO A 333 -9.04 -15.05 16.33
C PRO A 333 -7.56 -15.39 16.17
N GLY A 334 -6.91 -15.89 17.22
CA GLY A 334 -5.52 -16.33 17.16
C GLY A 334 -5.32 -17.58 16.28
N LEU A 335 -6.18 -18.56 16.45
CA LEU A 335 -6.17 -19.80 15.64
C LEU A 335 -6.42 -19.48 14.13
N ILE A 336 -7.41 -18.65 13.82
CA ILE A 336 -7.72 -18.24 12.45
C ILE A 336 -6.53 -17.51 11.85
N LEU A 337 -5.92 -16.59 12.58
CA LEU A 337 -4.74 -15.87 12.13
C LEU A 337 -3.58 -16.81 11.81
N LEU A 338 -3.32 -17.81 12.68
CA LEU A 338 -2.30 -18.82 12.46
C LEU A 338 -2.59 -19.67 11.21
N LEU A 339 -3.81 -20.14 11.04
CA LEU A 339 -4.23 -20.92 9.88
C LEU A 339 -4.12 -20.14 8.57
N LEU A 340 -4.54 -18.87 8.57
CA LEU A 340 -4.40 -17.98 7.41
C LEU A 340 -2.93 -17.70 7.09
N TYR A 341 -2.08 -17.56 8.10
CA TYR A 341 -0.64 -17.46 7.91
C TYR A 341 -0.06 -18.72 7.26
N ILE A 342 -0.37 -19.91 7.80
CA ILE A 342 0.10 -21.18 7.25
C ILE A 342 -0.37 -21.34 5.80
N ARG A 343 -1.63 -21.04 5.53
CA ARG A 343 -2.20 -21.11 4.17
C ARG A 343 -1.49 -20.18 3.19
N SER A 344 -1.21 -18.95 3.62
CA SER A 344 -0.62 -17.93 2.74
C SER A 344 0.85 -18.18 2.41
N TYR A 345 1.59 -18.84 3.30
CA TYR A 345 3.05 -18.98 3.17
C TYR A 345 3.53 -20.44 3.11
N HIS A 346 2.69 -21.40 3.51
CA HIS A 346 3.01 -22.82 3.62
C HIS A 346 1.83 -23.69 3.19
N LEU A 347 1.34 -23.49 1.97
CA LEU A 347 0.11 -24.11 1.46
C LEU A 347 0.09 -25.64 1.61
N GLY A 348 1.19 -26.33 1.29
CA GLY A 348 1.27 -27.76 1.45
C GLY A 348 1.05 -28.24 2.90
N LEU A 349 1.60 -27.51 3.89
CA LEU A 349 1.35 -27.81 5.29
C LEU A 349 -0.12 -27.53 5.67
N TYR A 350 -0.72 -26.47 5.13
CA TYR A 350 -2.13 -26.18 5.34
C TYR A 350 -3.02 -27.32 4.83
N GLU A 351 -2.76 -27.82 3.61
CA GLU A 351 -3.48 -28.95 3.02
C GLU A 351 -3.30 -30.23 3.85
N ASP A 352 -2.10 -30.52 4.34
CA ASP A 352 -1.83 -31.65 5.23
C ASP A 352 -2.62 -31.53 6.56
N ILE A 353 -2.77 -30.31 7.09
CA ILE A 353 -3.55 -30.03 8.30
C ILE A 353 -5.05 -30.26 8.02
N VAL A 354 -5.58 -29.69 6.96
CA VAL A 354 -7.01 -29.83 6.58
C VAL A 354 -7.39 -31.28 6.35
N ASN A 355 -6.52 -32.04 5.68
CA ASN A 355 -6.73 -33.45 5.35
C ASN A 355 -6.34 -34.42 6.46
N HIS A 356 -5.93 -33.93 7.64
CA HIS A 356 -5.48 -34.76 8.77
C HIS A 356 -4.38 -35.77 8.43
N GLN A 357 -3.40 -35.39 7.58
CA GLN A 357 -2.35 -36.28 7.10
C GLN A 357 -1.13 -36.38 8.03
N LEU A 358 -1.08 -35.58 9.09
CA LEU A 358 0.06 -35.50 9.98
C LEU A 358 -0.18 -36.23 11.30
N THR A 359 0.86 -36.87 11.81
CA THR A 359 0.87 -37.25 13.22
C THR A 359 1.06 -36.02 14.09
N ARG A 360 0.62 -36.09 15.36
CA ARG A 360 0.81 -35.02 16.35
C ARG A 360 2.24 -34.46 16.36
N GLN A 361 3.24 -35.36 16.52
CA GLN A 361 4.64 -34.94 16.57
C GLN A 361 5.12 -34.31 15.25
N LYS A 362 4.66 -34.83 14.12
CA LYS A 362 5.00 -34.27 12.82
C LYS A 362 4.45 -32.85 12.66
N LEU A 363 3.20 -32.62 13.07
CA LEU A 363 2.59 -31.29 13.06
C LEU A 363 3.40 -30.31 13.93
N VAL A 364 3.77 -30.71 15.16
CA VAL A 364 4.59 -29.89 16.05
C VAL A 364 5.93 -29.53 15.38
N SER A 365 6.64 -30.52 14.86
CA SER A 365 7.94 -30.31 14.23
C SER A 365 7.85 -29.38 12.98
N GLU A 366 6.79 -29.52 12.19
CA GLU A 366 6.58 -28.60 11.04
C GLU A 366 6.27 -27.17 11.49
N LEU A 367 5.45 -27.00 12.54
CA LEU A 367 5.17 -25.67 13.12
C LEU A 367 6.43 -25.04 13.71
N ASP A 368 7.22 -25.78 14.48
CA ASP A 368 8.51 -25.30 15.03
C ASP A 368 9.45 -24.84 13.90
N ARG A 369 9.46 -25.53 12.77
CA ARG A 369 10.31 -25.23 11.61
C ARG A 369 9.88 -23.98 10.84
N ILE A 370 8.54 -23.76 10.67
CA ILE A 370 8.03 -22.69 9.80
C ILE A 370 7.77 -21.37 10.53
N LEU A 371 7.51 -21.44 11.83
CA LEU A 371 7.16 -20.25 12.59
C LEU A 371 8.42 -19.41 12.89
N PRO A 372 8.34 -18.08 12.72
CA PRO A 372 9.46 -17.20 13.02
C PRO A 372 9.85 -17.21 14.51
N ASN A 373 11.15 -17.16 14.78
CA ASN A 373 11.67 -17.14 16.16
C ASN A 373 11.11 -16.02 17.03
N SER A 374 10.74 -14.87 16.42
CA SER A 374 10.13 -13.75 17.15
C SER A 374 8.76 -14.07 17.75
N LEU A 375 8.05 -15.09 17.25
CA LEU A 375 6.79 -15.55 17.84
C LEU A 375 7.00 -16.35 19.13
N PHE A 376 8.18 -16.89 19.31
CA PHE A 376 8.56 -17.62 20.53
C PHE A 376 9.17 -16.72 21.61
N VAL A 377 9.27 -15.41 21.34
CA VAL A 377 9.65 -14.42 22.36
C VAL A 377 8.61 -14.43 23.47
N ARG A 378 9.09 -14.44 24.70
CA ARG A 378 8.23 -14.51 25.88
C ARG A 378 7.68 -13.14 26.24
N LYS A 379 6.42 -13.11 26.59
CA LYS A 379 5.70 -11.92 27.06
C LYS A 379 4.86 -12.26 28.28
N LYS A 380 4.62 -11.26 29.10
CA LYS A 380 3.84 -11.42 30.32
C LYS A 380 2.35 -11.61 29.99
N TYR A 381 1.81 -12.77 30.36
CA TYR A 381 0.39 -13.09 30.28
C TYR A 381 -0.13 -13.30 31.72
N SER A 382 -0.93 -12.37 32.23
CA SER A 382 -1.31 -12.34 33.64
C SER A 382 -0.07 -12.33 34.56
N GLU A 383 0.15 -13.38 35.33
CA GLU A 383 1.31 -13.56 36.21
C GLU A 383 2.45 -14.34 35.57
N TYR A 384 2.26 -14.89 34.38
CA TYR A 384 3.19 -15.78 33.72
C TYR A 384 3.88 -15.15 32.52
N ASP A 385 5.11 -15.56 32.29
CA ASP A 385 5.90 -15.21 31.14
C ASP A 385 5.84 -16.38 30.15
N VAL A 386 5.17 -16.19 28.99
CA VAL A 386 4.90 -17.24 28.01
C VAL A 386 5.23 -16.77 26.59
N PRO A 387 5.58 -17.69 25.67
CA PRO A 387 5.76 -17.37 24.25
C PRO A 387 4.47 -16.79 23.64
N ILE A 388 4.62 -15.77 22.78
CA ILE A 388 3.49 -15.08 22.13
C ILE A 388 2.59 -16.07 21.38
N ILE A 389 3.19 -17.06 20.71
CA ILE A 389 2.48 -18.04 19.89
C ILE A 389 1.88 -19.20 20.68
N LEU A 390 2.15 -19.32 21.99
CA LEU A 390 1.76 -20.49 22.79
C LEU A 390 0.28 -20.86 22.63
N PHE A 391 -0.61 -19.88 22.80
CA PHE A 391 -2.05 -20.14 22.75
C PHE A 391 -2.50 -20.58 21.35
N PRO A 392 -2.28 -19.81 20.27
CA PRO A 392 -2.68 -20.24 18.92
C PRO A 392 -2.06 -21.57 18.49
N PHE A 393 -0.82 -21.84 18.90
CA PHE A 393 -0.14 -23.09 18.59
C PHE A 393 -0.82 -24.29 19.27
N CYS A 394 -1.08 -24.17 20.56
CA CYS A 394 -1.74 -25.24 21.32
C CYS A 394 -3.21 -25.39 20.92
N ASP A 395 -3.91 -24.30 20.61
CA ASP A 395 -5.26 -24.32 20.07
C ASP A 395 -5.32 -25.12 18.77
N LEU A 396 -4.37 -24.87 17.84
CA LEU A 396 -4.28 -25.65 16.61
C LEU A 396 -4.10 -27.16 16.91
N LEU A 397 -3.24 -27.53 17.83
CA LEU A 397 -3.06 -28.94 18.23
C LEU A 397 -4.32 -29.53 18.81
N VAL A 398 -5.02 -28.80 19.68
CA VAL A 398 -6.28 -29.25 20.29
C VAL A 398 -7.32 -29.48 19.21
N TYR A 399 -7.56 -28.51 18.33
CA TYR A 399 -8.56 -28.60 17.25
C TYR A 399 -8.18 -29.68 16.23
N TYR A 400 -6.90 -29.86 15.92
CA TYR A 400 -6.43 -30.89 15.00
C TYR A 400 -6.64 -32.31 15.56
N MET A 401 -6.42 -32.52 16.87
CA MET A 401 -6.56 -33.82 17.50
C MET A 401 -8.00 -34.17 17.89
N THR A 402 -8.93 -33.19 17.83
CA THR A 402 -10.34 -33.41 18.15
C THR A 402 -11.09 -33.96 16.95
N THR A 403 -11.15 -35.29 16.84
CA THR A 403 -11.97 -35.97 15.84
C THR A 403 -13.38 -36.29 16.33
N ASP A 404 -13.57 -36.51 17.65
CA ASP A 404 -14.83 -36.81 18.31
C ASP A 404 -14.96 -36.10 19.66
N SER A 405 -16.21 -35.79 20.06
CA SER A 405 -16.62 -34.87 21.11
C SER A 405 -16.10 -35.14 22.56
N TYR A 406 -15.31 -36.17 22.81
CA TYR A 406 -15.17 -36.64 24.20
C TYR A 406 -13.75 -36.85 24.77
N SER A 407 -12.63 -36.63 24.08
CA SER A 407 -11.32 -36.97 24.72
C SER A 407 -10.07 -36.26 24.19
N THR A 408 -10.11 -34.98 23.95
CA THR A 408 -8.96 -34.27 23.34
C THR A 408 -7.78 -34.11 24.29
N GLU A 409 -8.04 -33.86 25.57
CA GLU A 409 -7.00 -33.66 26.58
C GLU A 409 -6.12 -34.90 26.72
N SER A 410 -6.71 -36.11 26.69
CA SER A 410 -5.97 -37.36 26.84
C SER A 410 -5.02 -37.69 25.65
N LYS A 411 -5.09 -36.96 24.54
CA LYS A 411 -4.21 -37.19 23.37
C LYS A 411 -3.00 -36.28 23.33
N LEU A 412 -3.04 -35.16 24.01
CA LEU A 412 -1.96 -34.17 24.03
C LEU A 412 -1.18 -34.20 25.33
N TRP A 413 -1.88 -34.41 26.47
CA TRP A 413 -1.29 -34.49 27.79
C TRP A 413 -2.19 -35.32 28.73
N LYS A 414 -1.58 -35.78 29.85
CA LYS A 414 -2.28 -36.44 30.94
C LYS A 414 -1.80 -35.83 32.25
N VAL A 415 -2.70 -35.53 33.17
CA VAL A 415 -2.34 -35.13 34.54
C VAL A 415 -1.69 -36.34 35.23
N ASP A 416 -0.58 -36.12 35.92
CA ASP A 416 0.10 -37.18 36.65
C ASP A 416 -0.81 -37.65 37.82
N GLU A 417 -1.06 -38.95 37.89
CA GLU A 417 -1.94 -39.53 38.92
C GLU A 417 -1.31 -39.44 40.32
N SER A 418 0.03 -39.38 40.40
CA SER A 418 0.77 -39.27 41.65
C SER A 418 0.98 -37.83 42.10
N ASP A 419 0.98 -36.87 41.19
CA ASP A 419 1.17 -35.46 41.47
C ASP A 419 0.35 -34.60 40.51
N THR A 420 -0.85 -34.20 40.93
CA THR A 420 -1.80 -33.41 40.13
C THR A 420 -1.26 -32.03 39.72
N SER A 421 -0.11 -31.61 40.24
CA SER A 421 0.60 -30.41 39.81
C SER A 421 1.42 -30.64 38.53
N LYS A 422 1.69 -31.90 38.17
CA LYS A 422 2.49 -32.28 36.98
C LYS A 422 1.62 -32.73 35.82
N LEU A 423 2.10 -32.41 34.65
CA LEU A 423 1.48 -32.77 33.39
C LEU A 423 2.45 -33.59 32.52
N ASN A 424 2.04 -34.78 32.13
CA ASN A 424 2.78 -35.59 31.18
C ASN A 424 2.35 -35.16 29.75
N VAL A 425 3.23 -34.44 29.05
CA VAL A 425 2.99 -33.94 27.67
C VAL A 425 3.41 -35.03 26.70
N PHE A 426 2.58 -35.31 25.70
CA PHE A 426 2.80 -36.39 24.73
C PHE A 426 3.41 -35.93 23.39
N PHE A 427 3.99 -34.74 23.36
CA PHE A 427 4.78 -34.22 22.23
C PHE A 427 5.97 -33.43 22.76
N THR A 428 6.95 -33.20 21.90
CA THR A 428 8.12 -32.38 22.18
C THR A 428 8.20 -31.24 21.17
N SER A 429 8.47 -30.03 21.64
CA SER A 429 8.75 -28.86 20.83
C SER A 429 10.12 -28.30 21.18
N GLU A 430 10.82 -27.71 20.23
CA GLU A 430 12.10 -27.04 20.48
C GLU A 430 11.94 -25.74 21.26
N HIS A 431 10.73 -25.18 21.33
CA HIS A 431 10.47 -23.85 21.83
C HIS A 431 9.60 -23.79 23.09
N PHE A 432 8.86 -24.86 23.42
CA PHE A 432 7.97 -24.88 24.59
C PHE A 432 8.45 -25.86 25.66
N THR A 433 8.34 -25.39 26.90
CA THR A 433 8.59 -26.23 28.05
C THR A 433 7.31 -26.98 28.49
N PRO A 434 7.41 -28.10 29.23
CA PRO A 434 6.24 -28.77 29.82
C PRO A 434 5.40 -27.81 30.68
N GLU A 435 6.02 -26.85 31.34
CA GLU A 435 5.37 -25.84 32.16
C GLU A 435 4.52 -24.88 31.33
N ASP A 436 4.98 -24.52 30.12
CA ASP A 436 4.20 -23.70 29.20
C ASP A 436 2.92 -24.41 28.79
N ILE A 437 3.02 -25.70 28.44
CA ILE A 437 1.87 -26.52 28.08
C ILE A 437 0.93 -26.71 29.28
N ALA A 438 1.48 -26.88 30.48
CA ALA A 438 0.68 -26.98 31.71
C ALA A 438 -0.11 -25.66 31.97
N ARG A 439 0.49 -24.51 31.69
CA ARG A 439 -0.17 -23.20 31.81
C ARG A 439 -1.31 -23.08 30.82
N TYR A 440 -1.05 -23.45 29.55
CA TYR A 440 -2.10 -23.49 28.53
C TYR A 440 -3.24 -24.43 28.96
N ALA A 441 -2.94 -25.66 29.39
CA ALA A 441 -3.94 -26.64 29.82
C ALA A 441 -4.83 -26.12 30.95
N LYS A 442 -4.26 -25.34 31.91
CA LYS A 442 -5.02 -24.70 32.99
C LYS A 442 -5.94 -23.56 32.51
N SER A 443 -5.58 -22.90 31.38
CA SER A 443 -6.39 -21.83 30.80
C SER A 443 -7.54 -22.32 29.94
N LEU A 444 -7.51 -23.61 29.51
CA LEU A 444 -8.57 -24.19 28.71
C LEU A 444 -9.91 -24.17 29.42
N ARG A 445 -10.89 -23.52 28.82
CA ARG A 445 -12.29 -23.59 29.29
C ARG A 445 -12.88 -24.92 28.88
N ARG A 446 -13.50 -25.61 29.85
CA ARG A 446 -14.22 -26.86 29.60
C ARG A 446 -15.47 -26.56 28.74
N GLY A 447 -15.48 -27.01 27.49
CA GLY A 447 -16.59 -26.91 26.56
C GLY A 447 -16.30 -27.67 25.27
N SER A 448 -17.33 -28.06 24.51
CA SER A 448 -17.12 -28.72 23.21
C SER A 448 -16.42 -27.78 22.24
N SER A 449 -15.19 -28.09 21.84
CA SER A 449 -14.50 -27.34 20.78
C SER A 449 -15.13 -27.62 19.42
N PRO A 450 -15.35 -26.62 18.55
CA PRO A 450 -15.77 -26.89 17.18
C PRO A 450 -14.71 -27.73 16.48
N ARG A 451 -15.11 -28.50 15.47
CA ARG A 451 -14.16 -29.27 14.66
C ARG A 451 -13.27 -28.33 13.86
N LEU A 452 -12.01 -28.69 13.66
CA LEU A 452 -11.08 -27.91 12.83
C LEU A 452 -11.66 -27.67 11.43
N SER A 453 -12.28 -28.71 10.83
CA SER A 453 -12.96 -28.61 9.53
C SER A 453 -14.01 -27.51 9.47
N TYR A 454 -14.67 -27.21 10.57
CA TYR A 454 -15.62 -26.08 10.61
C TYR A 454 -14.93 -24.73 10.44
N VAL A 455 -13.76 -24.53 11.06
CA VAL A 455 -12.97 -23.31 10.92
C VAL A 455 -12.35 -23.19 9.52
N THR A 456 -11.75 -24.29 9.02
CA THR A 456 -11.10 -24.32 7.71
C THR A 456 -12.08 -24.13 6.56
N ASN A 457 -13.28 -24.70 6.62
CA ASN A 457 -14.33 -24.47 5.63
C ASN A 457 -14.70 -22.98 5.50
N PHE A 458 -14.80 -22.25 6.61
CA PHE A 458 -15.04 -20.80 6.54
C PHE A 458 -13.84 -20.00 6.02
N ILE A 459 -12.62 -20.49 6.24
CA ILE A 459 -11.42 -19.89 5.63
C ILE A 459 -11.49 -20.05 4.10
N GLU A 460 -11.87 -21.22 3.61
CA GLU A 460 -11.98 -21.48 2.17
C GLU A 460 -13.11 -20.69 1.52
N LEU A 461 -14.31 -20.73 2.11
CA LEU A 461 -15.45 -19.92 1.64
C LEU A 461 -15.17 -18.41 1.62
N SER A 462 -14.40 -17.91 2.59
CA SER A 462 -14.06 -16.48 2.64
C SER A 462 -13.15 -16.04 1.50
N GLU A 463 -12.45 -16.98 0.84
CA GLU A 463 -11.59 -16.68 -0.31
C GLU A 463 -12.29 -16.89 -1.64
N GLU A 464 -13.24 -17.82 -1.73
CA GLU A 464 -14.11 -17.94 -2.93
C GLU A 464 -14.89 -16.64 -3.16
N LEU A 465 -15.33 -15.97 -2.09
CA LEU A 465 -15.98 -14.65 -2.16
C LEU A 465 -15.04 -13.51 -2.62
N ARG A 466 -13.73 -13.75 -2.75
CA ARG A 466 -12.73 -12.75 -3.19
C ARG A 466 -12.36 -12.84 -4.67
N LEU A 467 -12.71 -13.94 -5.32
CA LEU A 467 -12.34 -14.16 -6.74
C LEU A 467 -13.31 -13.49 -7.71
N GLU A 468 -14.37 -12.84 -7.23
CA GLU A 468 -15.38 -12.15 -8.06
C GLU A 468 -15.26 -10.61 -8.08
N ASP A 469 -14.10 -10.04 -7.67
CA ASP A 469 -13.85 -8.57 -7.70
C ASP A 469 -12.81 -8.17 -8.76
#